data_11eb0f7f1c8e9b25662590b454ac82ef
#
_entry.id   11eb0f7f1c8e9b25662590b454ac82ef
#
_cell.length_a   1.000
_cell.length_b   1.000
_cell.length_c   1.000
_cell.angle_alpha   90.00
_cell.angle_beta   90.00
_cell.angle_gamma   90.00
#
_symmetry.space_group_name_H-M   'P 1'
#
loop_
_entity.id
_entity.type
_entity.pdbx_description
1 polymer ?
#
loop_
_entity_poly.entity_id
_entity_poly.type
_entity_poly.pdbx_seq_one_letter_code
_entity_poly.pdbx_strand_id
1 'polypeptide(L)'
;MRNDASTQIIKQLCKDILLPLGVFQKGTSRLYIDDNGYFFTVVEFQPSARAKGTYLNVALHFLWNERDYISFDFPFGANIRVKNFIEYQNDEQFAREVIKYVQEASEQVLFYRKLQDIATAKSYAKRWLRKYKANPRIDELNTINHLHDKEVLRKIKQTRSFWRSKPSMNKMKSYDTFDV
;
A
#
# COMPACT_ATOMS: atom_id res chain seq x y z
N MET A 1 -4.72 15.54 -19.59
CA MET A 1 -4.41 15.88 -18.16
C MET A 1 -3.15 16.73 -18.15
N ARG A 2 -3.20 17.97 -17.62
CA ARG A 2 -1.98 18.77 -17.46
C ARG A 2 -1.05 18.02 -16.50
N ASN A 3 0.17 17.76 -16.96
CA ASN A 3 1.23 17.20 -16.12
C ASN A 3 1.60 18.26 -15.07
N ASP A 4 0.92 18.22 -13.93
CA ASP A 4 1.17 19.14 -12.84
C ASP A 4 2.55 18.89 -12.23
N ALA A 5 3.34 19.97 -12.04
CA ALA A 5 4.72 19.90 -11.53
C ALA A 5 4.80 19.08 -10.23
N SER A 6 3.87 19.27 -9.30
CA SER A 6 3.84 18.50 -8.05
C SER A 6 3.72 16.98 -8.30
N THR A 7 2.95 16.59 -9.32
CA THR A 7 2.83 15.16 -9.71
C THR A 7 4.12 14.63 -10.30
N GLN A 8 4.84 15.42 -11.11
CA GLN A 8 6.10 14.98 -11.69
C GLN A 8 7.19 14.81 -10.62
N ILE A 9 7.27 15.72 -9.66
CA ILE A 9 8.20 15.64 -8.53
C ILE A 9 7.92 14.35 -7.71
N ILE A 10 6.67 14.09 -7.34
CA ILE A 10 6.30 12.85 -6.62
C ILE A 10 6.72 11.62 -7.43
N LYS A 11 6.40 11.59 -8.73
CA LYS A 11 6.72 10.43 -9.59
C LYS A 11 8.23 10.20 -9.70
N GLN A 12 9.01 11.27 -9.86
CA GLN A 12 10.47 11.15 -9.95
C GLN A 12 11.06 10.60 -8.65
N LEU A 13 10.70 11.18 -7.50
CA LEU A 13 11.19 10.72 -6.21
C LEU A 13 10.77 9.28 -5.89
N CYS A 14 9.54 8.89 -6.24
CA CYS A 14 9.09 7.50 -6.09
C CYS A 14 9.84 6.54 -7.03
N LYS A 15 10.15 6.99 -8.26
CA LYS A 15 11.00 6.22 -9.19
C LYS A 15 12.38 5.97 -8.62
N ASP A 16 12.96 6.95 -7.95
CA ASP A 16 14.32 6.87 -7.42
C ASP A 16 14.39 6.05 -6.12
N ILE A 17 13.35 6.06 -5.31
CA ILE A 17 13.35 5.45 -3.96
C ILE A 17 12.49 4.17 -3.90
N LEU A 18 11.25 4.20 -4.39
CA LEU A 18 10.33 3.07 -4.26
C LEU A 18 10.52 2.00 -5.34
N LEU A 19 10.80 2.40 -6.58
CA LEU A 19 10.97 1.45 -7.68
C LEU A 19 12.15 0.49 -7.47
N PRO A 20 13.33 0.91 -6.97
CA PRO A 20 14.41 -0.02 -6.63
C PRO A 20 14.02 -1.07 -5.57
N LEU A 21 13.07 -0.74 -4.69
CA LEU A 21 12.49 -1.68 -3.74
C LEU A 21 11.48 -2.65 -4.39
N GLY A 22 11.18 -2.51 -5.67
CA GLY A 22 10.17 -3.33 -6.35
C GLY A 22 8.73 -2.82 -6.19
N VAL A 23 8.53 -1.68 -5.53
CA VAL A 23 7.23 -1.00 -5.44
C VAL A 23 6.95 -0.35 -6.79
N PHE A 24 5.81 -0.64 -7.40
CA PHE A 24 5.49 -0.13 -8.74
C PHE A 24 4.33 0.87 -8.71
N GLN A 25 4.34 1.79 -9.67
CA GLN A 25 3.24 2.74 -9.85
C GLN A 25 2.05 2.08 -10.55
N LYS A 26 0.85 2.21 -9.99
CA LYS A 26 -0.40 1.75 -10.62
C LYS A 26 -0.80 2.68 -11.77
N GLY A 27 -0.51 2.27 -12.99
CA GLY A 27 -0.81 3.06 -14.19
C GLY A 27 -0.13 4.44 -14.15
N THR A 28 -0.93 5.50 -14.30
CA THR A 28 -0.46 6.91 -14.26
C THR A 28 -0.82 7.62 -12.95
N SER A 29 -1.43 6.92 -12.00
CA SER A 29 -1.91 7.49 -10.73
C SER A 29 -0.77 7.84 -9.78
N ARG A 30 -1.09 8.50 -8.66
CA ARG A 30 -0.17 8.72 -7.52
C ARG A 30 -0.26 7.58 -6.49
N LEU A 31 -0.62 6.38 -6.97
CA LEU A 31 -0.77 5.19 -6.15
C LEU A 31 0.31 4.19 -6.52
N TYR A 32 1.01 3.69 -5.51
CA TYR A 32 2.11 2.75 -5.64
C TYR A 32 1.79 1.48 -4.84
N ILE A 33 2.19 0.33 -5.34
CA ILE A 33 1.81 -0.96 -4.79
C ILE A 33 3.05 -1.82 -4.60
N ASP A 34 3.14 -2.42 -3.43
CA ASP A 34 4.07 -3.48 -3.09
C ASP A 34 3.29 -4.79 -2.88
N ASP A 35 3.58 -5.80 -3.69
CA ASP A 35 2.99 -7.13 -3.54
C ASP A 35 3.84 -7.94 -2.54
N ASN A 36 3.32 -8.17 -1.35
CA ASN A 36 3.98 -8.98 -0.36
C ASN A 36 3.37 -10.38 -0.18
N GLY A 37 2.59 -10.83 -1.16
CA GLY A 37 2.08 -12.19 -1.27
C GLY A 37 0.68 -12.40 -0.69
N TYR A 38 0.41 -12.00 0.53
CA TYR A 38 -0.89 -12.15 1.18
C TYR A 38 -1.78 -10.89 1.06
N PHE A 39 -1.15 -9.76 0.90
CA PHE A 39 -1.80 -8.45 0.73
C PHE A 39 -0.89 -7.53 -0.08
N PHE A 40 -1.45 -6.46 -0.59
CA PHE A 40 -0.66 -5.37 -1.14
C PHE A 40 -0.42 -4.31 -0.07
N THR A 41 0.80 -3.78 0.01
CA THR A 41 1.01 -2.49 0.67
C THR A 41 0.74 -1.40 -0.36
N VAL A 42 -0.21 -0.53 -0.04
CA VAL A 42 -0.67 0.55 -0.92
C VAL A 42 -0.14 1.87 -0.37
N VAL A 43 0.66 2.57 -1.16
CA VAL A 43 1.17 3.90 -0.88
C VAL A 43 0.43 4.89 -1.78
N GLU A 44 -0.21 5.88 -1.21
CA GLU A 44 -0.93 6.91 -1.94
C GLU A 44 -0.44 8.31 -1.58
N PHE A 45 -0.04 9.07 -2.60
CA PHE A 45 0.18 10.50 -2.50
C PHE A 45 -1.12 11.23 -2.85
N GLN A 46 -2.04 11.29 -1.89
CA GLN A 46 -3.40 11.77 -2.07
C GLN A 46 -3.42 13.29 -2.34
N PRO A 47 -3.96 13.75 -3.48
CA PRO A 47 -4.15 15.17 -3.72
C PRO A 47 -5.25 15.74 -2.82
N SER A 48 -5.21 17.05 -2.58
CA SER A 48 -6.31 17.78 -1.95
C SER A 48 -7.17 18.45 -3.03
N ALA A 49 -8.48 18.52 -2.79
CA ALA A 49 -9.39 19.29 -3.62
C ALA A 49 -9.30 20.81 -3.35
N ARG A 50 -8.71 21.21 -2.20
CA ARG A 50 -8.71 22.60 -1.73
C ARG A 50 -7.41 23.34 -2.00
N ALA A 51 -6.29 22.63 -2.07
CA ALA A 51 -4.97 23.20 -2.26
C ALA A 51 -4.10 22.27 -3.08
N LYS A 52 -3.16 22.84 -3.86
CA LYS A 52 -2.16 22.07 -4.60
C LYS A 52 -1.17 21.46 -3.61
N GLY A 53 -0.99 20.16 -3.65
CA GLY A 53 -0.09 19.45 -2.73
C GLY A 53 -0.46 17.99 -2.56
N THR A 54 -0.06 17.40 -1.43
CA THR A 54 -0.28 15.98 -1.18
C THR A 54 -0.34 15.63 0.31
N TYR A 55 -1.11 14.58 0.61
CA TYR A 55 -0.99 13.80 1.85
C TYR A 55 -0.23 12.50 1.55
N LEU A 56 0.32 11.85 2.56
CA LEU A 56 0.81 10.48 2.47
C LEU A 56 -0.13 9.54 3.22
N ASN A 57 -0.71 8.60 2.50
CA ASN A 57 -1.45 7.47 3.05
C ASN A 57 -0.67 6.18 2.78
N VAL A 58 -0.61 5.28 3.77
CA VAL A 58 -0.07 3.93 3.59
C VAL A 58 -1.02 2.94 4.25
N ALA A 59 -1.41 1.92 3.51
CA ALA A 59 -2.39 0.93 3.97
C ALA A 59 -2.12 -0.45 3.36
N LEU A 60 -2.74 -1.46 3.95
CA LEU A 60 -2.83 -2.80 3.38
C LEU A 60 -4.15 -2.94 2.61
N HIS A 61 -4.08 -3.61 1.47
CA HIS A 61 -5.22 -4.14 0.73
C HIS A 61 -5.19 -5.65 0.84
N PHE A 62 -6.18 -6.22 1.51
CA PHE A 62 -6.25 -7.64 1.80
C PHE A 62 -6.70 -8.45 0.58
N LEU A 63 -5.85 -9.36 0.09
CA LEU A 63 -6.14 -10.16 -1.10
C LEU A 63 -7.22 -11.23 -0.87
N TRP A 64 -7.57 -11.55 0.37
CA TRP A 64 -8.67 -12.46 0.69
C TRP A 64 -10.07 -11.80 0.63
N ASN A 65 -10.14 -10.48 0.44
CA ASN A 65 -11.42 -9.77 0.34
C ASN A 65 -12.04 -9.78 -1.06
N GLU A 66 -11.41 -10.41 -2.06
CA GLU A 66 -11.91 -10.63 -3.43
C GLU A 66 -12.56 -9.37 -4.07
N ARG A 67 -11.94 -8.19 -3.90
CA ARG A 67 -12.43 -6.92 -4.45
C ARG A 67 -11.80 -6.63 -5.82
N ASP A 68 -12.56 -5.98 -6.69
CA ASP A 68 -12.13 -5.53 -8.02
C ASP A 68 -11.56 -4.09 -8.03
N TYR A 69 -11.50 -3.44 -6.88
CA TYR A 69 -10.90 -2.12 -6.65
C TYR A 69 -9.87 -2.17 -5.52
N ILE A 70 -8.86 -1.30 -5.57
CA ILE A 70 -7.90 -1.15 -4.46
C ILE A 70 -8.58 -0.44 -3.31
N SER A 71 -8.62 -1.11 -2.16
CA SER A 71 -9.15 -0.60 -0.90
C SER A 71 -8.02 -0.37 0.10
N PHE A 72 -8.28 0.46 1.08
CA PHE A 72 -7.45 0.64 2.26
C PHE A 72 -8.09 -0.13 3.41
N ASP A 73 -7.64 -1.39 3.59
CA ASP A 73 -8.29 -2.31 4.53
C ASP A 73 -7.71 -2.19 5.94
N PHE A 74 -6.42 -1.88 6.07
CA PHE A 74 -5.75 -1.71 7.35
C PHE A 74 -4.55 -0.74 7.22
N PRO A 75 -4.25 0.12 8.22
CA PRO A 75 -5.00 0.34 9.46
C PRO A 75 -6.36 1.00 9.22
N PHE A 76 -7.29 0.84 10.17
CA PHE A 76 -8.66 1.32 10.01
C PHE A 76 -8.79 2.84 10.13
N GLY A 77 -9.71 3.39 9.33
CA GLY A 77 -10.12 4.80 9.39
C GLY A 77 -8.99 5.78 9.07
N ALA A 78 -8.90 6.87 9.82
CA ALA A 78 -7.90 7.92 9.61
C ALA A 78 -6.45 7.47 9.87
N ASN A 79 -6.22 6.31 10.46
CA ASN A 79 -4.88 5.79 10.75
C ASN A 79 -4.07 5.42 9.50
N ILE A 80 -4.72 5.35 8.32
CA ILE A 80 -4.02 5.19 7.03
C ILE A 80 -3.16 6.40 6.69
N ARG A 81 -3.51 7.58 7.22
CA ARG A 81 -2.77 8.82 7.00
C ARG A 81 -1.51 8.85 7.84
N VAL A 82 -0.38 8.66 7.18
CA VAL A 82 0.94 8.61 7.83
C VAL A 82 1.50 10.01 8.06
N LYS A 83 1.25 10.91 7.08
CA LYS A 83 1.74 12.29 7.13
C LYS A 83 0.67 13.29 6.73
N ASN A 84 0.75 14.49 7.32
CA ASN A 84 -0.12 15.62 7.07
C ASN A 84 0.02 16.17 5.64
N PHE A 85 -0.69 17.25 5.33
CA PHE A 85 -0.63 17.89 4.02
C PHE A 85 0.68 18.66 3.83
N ILE A 86 1.35 18.43 2.69
CA ILE A 86 2.38 19.32 2.16
C ILE A 86 1.76 20.17 1.07
N GLU A 87 1.75 21.48 1.26
CA GLU A 87 1.33 22.43 0.25
C GLU A 87 2.46 22.67 -0.76
N TYR A 88 2.10 22.70 -2.03
CA TYR A 88 3.02 23.07 -3.09
C TYR A 88 3.12 24.59 -3.21
N GLN A 89 4.25 25.17 -2.85
CA GLN A 89 4.56 26.58 -3.05
C GLN A 89 5.44 26.77 -4.30
N ASN A 90 6.49 25.99 -4.45
CA ASN A 90 7.39 25.91 -5.60
C ASN A 90 8.04 24.52 -5.67
N ASP A 91 8.72 24.24 -6.77
CA ASP A 91 9.31 22.93 -7.03
C ASP A 91 10.37 22.53 -6.00
N GLU A 92 11.25 23.46 -5.62
CA GLU A 92 12.34 23.19 -4.69
C GLU A 92 11.84 22.90 -3.28
N GLN A 93 10.95 23.73 -2.74
CA GLN A 93 10.35 23.51 -1.43
C GLN A 93 9.59 22.18 -1.42
N PHE A 94 8.77 21.94 -2.44
CA PHE A 94 7.94 20.76 -2.50
C PHE A 94 8.78 19.47 -2.61
N ALA A 95 9.82 19.46 -3.44
CA ALA A 95 10.72 18.32 -3.57
C ALA A 95 11.44 18.01 -2.25
N ARG A 96 11.95 19.04 -1.55
CA ARG A 96 12.62 18.91 -0.26
C ARG A 96 11.73 18.33 0.85
N GLU A 97 10.43 18.59 0.81
CA GLU A 97 9.49 18.07 1.79
C GLU A 97 8.95 16.68 1.39
N VAL A 98 8.60 16.48 0.13
CA VAL A 98 8.05 15.22 -0.37
C VAL A 98 9.06 14.07 -0.30
N ILE A 99 10.37 14.35 -0.46
CA ILE A 99 11.38 13.29 -0.33
C ILE A 99 11.29 12.57 1.03
N LYS A 100 10.99 13.30 2.10
CA LYS A 100 10.79 12.73 3.44
C LYS A 100 9.57 11.82 3.50
N TYR A 101 8.52 12.15 2.72
CA TYR A 101 7.32 11.31 2.62
C TYR A 101 7.59 10.03 1.83
N VAL A 102 8.38 10.11 0.76
CA VAL A 102 8.76 8.92 0.00
C VAL A 102 9.67 8.00 0.83
N GLN A 103 10.58 8.57 1.63
CA GLN A 103 11.40 7.82 2.59
C GLN A 103 10.53 7.13 3.66
N GLU A 104 9.62 7.85 4.27
CA GLU A 104 8.66 7.27 5.22
C GLU A 104 7.83 6.15 4.59
N ALA A 105 7.35 6.35 3.35
CA ALA A 105 6.62 5.32 2.61
C ALA A 105 7.49 4.07 2.40
N SER A 106 8.78 4.22 2.10
CA SER A 106 9.71 3.09 1.95
C SER A 106 9.88 2.32 3.26
N GLU A 107 9.99 3.00 4.39
CA GLU A 107 10.07 2.39 5.72
C GLU A 107 8.79 1.60 6.06
N GLN A 108 7.62 2.17 5.75
CA GLN A 108 6.33 1.49 5.94
C GLN A 108 6.21 0.24 5.06
N VAL A 109 6.64 0.30 3.80
CA VAL A 109 6.70 -0.86 2.91
C VAL A 109 7.59 -1.95 3.51
N LEU A 110 8.80 -1.61 3.91
CA LEU A 110 9.74 -2.57 4.52
C LEU A 110 9.20 -3.14 5.83
N PHE A 111 8.50 -2.34 6.62
CA PHE A 111 7.81 -2.81 7.81
C PHE A 111 6.75 -3.87 7.48
N TYR A 112 5.86 -3.58 6.52
CA TYR A 112 4.80 -4.52 6.15
C TYR A 112 5.32 -5.78 5.45
N ARG A 113 6.47 -5.73 4.77
CA ARG A 113 7.11 -6.93 4.22
C ARG A 113 7.48 -7.97 5.28
N LYS A 114 7.75 -7.56 6.51
CA LYS A 114 8.00 -8.51 7.62
C LYS A 114 6.79 -9.42 7.89
N LEU A 115 5.59 -9.00 7.47
CA LEU A 115 4.37 -9.79 7.61
C LEU A 115 4.22 -10.89 6.54
N GLN A 116 5.18 -11.04 5.63
CA GLN A 116 5.27 -12.24 4.76
C GLN A 116 5.54 -13.49 5.59
N ASP A 117 6.29 -13.38 6.68
CA ASP A 117 6.41 -14.44 7.66
C ASP A 117 5.12 -14.58 8.47
N ILE A 118 4.49 -15.77 8.37
CA ILE A 118 3.17 -16.02 8.99
C ILE A 118 3.22 -15.89 10.52
N ALA A 119 4.31 -16.30 11.18
CA ALA A 119 4.42 -16.21 12.63
C ALA A 119 4.48 -14.74 13.06
N THR A 120 5.23 -13.93 12.33
CA THR A 120 5.29 -12.48 12.50
C THR A 120 3.92 -11.85 12.25
N ALA A 121 3.25 -12.20 11.15
CA ALA A 121 1.92 -11.69 10.83
C ALA A 121 0.89 -11.98 11.93
N LYS A 122 0.84 -13.22 12.43
CA LYS A 122 -0.04 -13.61 13.56
C LYS A 122 0.27 -12.85 14.85
N SER A 123 1.54 -12.63 15.15
CA SER A 123 1.96 -11.85 16.31
C SER A 123 1.46 -10.40 16.24
N TYR A 124 1.60 -9.76 15.08
CA TYR A 124 1.06 -8.42 14.82
C TYR A 124 -0.46 -8.40 14.85
N ALA A 125 -1.13 -9.35 14.19
CA ALA A 125 -2.58 -9.46 14.19
C ALA A 125 -3.14 -9.55 15.62
N LYS A 126 -2.56 -10.37 16.49
CA LYS A 126 -2.96 -10.49 17.90
C LYS A 126 -2.94 -9.15 18.65
N ARG A 127 -1.96 -8.28 18.36
CA ARG A 127 -1.86 -6.92 18.92
C ARG A 127 -2.94 -6.00 18.36
N TRP A 128 -3.12 -6.03 17.05
CA TRP A 128 -4.10 -5.20 16.35
C TRP A 128 -5.53 -5.58 16.67
N LEU A 129 -5.86 -6.86 16.76
CA LEU A 129 -7.17 -7.36 17.17
C LEU A 129 -7.56 -6.84 18.56
N ARG A 130 -6.61 -6.78 19.49
CA ARG A 130 -6.85 -6.19 20.82
C ARG A 130 -7.10 -4.68 20.75
N LYS A 131 -6.33 -3.96 19.92
CA LYS A 131 -6.46 -2.50 19.75
C LYS A 131 -7.77 -2.12 19.06
N TYR A 132 -8.21 -2.90 18.09
CA TYR A 132 -9.35 -2.59 17.22
C TYR A 132 -10.57 -3.48 17.47
N LYS A 133 -10.68 -4.11 18.62
CA LYS A 133 -11.72 -5.09 18.97
C LYS A 133 -13.17 -4.61 18.74
N ALA A 134 -13.42 -3.32 18.79
CA ALA A 134 -14.75 -2.72 18.53
C ALA A 134 -14.95 -2.29 17.07
N ASN A 135 -13.99 -2.52 16.17
CA ASN A 135 -14.12 -2.14 14.77
C ASN A 135 -15.02 -3.14 14.04
N PRO A 136 -16.04 -2.71 13.27
CA PRO A 136 -16.95 -3.61 12.55
C PRO A 136 -16.26 -4.46 11.48
N ARG A 137 -15.06 -4.09 11.05
CA ARG A 137 -14.24 -4.84 10.07
C ARG A 137 -13.18 -5.73 10.74
N ILE A 138 -13.36 -6.03 12.03
CA ILE A 138 -12.35 -6.79 12.79
C ILE A 138 -12.14 -8.21 12.24
N ASP A 139 -13.19 -8.81 11.66
CA ASP A 139 -13.11 -10.16 11.08
C ASP A 139 -12.24 -10.20 9.83
N GLU A 140 -12.20 -9.13 9.03
CA GLU A 140 -11.27 -9.02 7.89
C GLU A 140 -9.81 -9.11 8.37
N LEU A 141 -9.50 -8.45 9.49
CA LEU A 141 -8.17 -8.50 10.10
C LEU A 141 -7.89 -9.86 10.75
N ASN A 142 -8.91 -10.49 11.36
CA ASN A 142 -8.76 -11.79 11.99
C ASN A 142 -8.36 -12.90 11.01
N THR A 143 -8.69 -12.75 9.73
CA THR A 143 -8.29 -13.68 8.66
C THR A 143 -6.76 -13.88 8.58
N ILE A 144 -5.96 -12.93 9.09
CA ILE A 144 -4.50 -13.07 9.19
C ILE A 144 -4.10 -14.33 10.02
N ASN A 145 -4.90 -14.73 10.99
CA ASN A 145 -4.66 -15.94 11.77
C ASN A 145 -4.88 -17.23 10.95
N HIS A 146 -5.56 -17.13 9.81
CA HIS A 146 -5.98 -18.20 8.93
C HIS A 146 -5.26 -18.20 7.57
N LEU A 147 -4.14 -17.48 7.43
CA LEU A 147 -3.40 -17.37 6.15
C LEU A 147 -2.86 -18.71 5.61
N HIS A 148 -2.83 -19.76 6.42
CA HIS A 148 -2.44 -21.12 6.02
C HIS A 148 -3.64 -21.99 5.58
N ASP A 149 -4.88 -21.52 5.76
CA ASP A 149 -6.06 -22.28 5.42
C ASP A 149 -6.23 -22.34 3.89
N LYS A 150 -6.53 -23.52 3.36
CA LYS A 150 -6.61 -23.75 1.89
C LYS A 150 -7.57 -22.80 1.21
N GLU A 151 -8.71 -22.50 1.83
CA GLU A 151 -9.71 -21.60 1.26
C GLU A 151 -9.22 -20.14 1.22
N VAL A 152 -8.55 -19.69 2.27
CA VAL A 152 -7.95 -18.34 2.32
C VAL A 152 -6.85 -18.21 1.27
N LEU A 153 -5.97 -19.21 1.16
CA LEU A 153 -4.92 -19.23 0.13
C LEU A 153 -5.49 -19.25 -1.29
N ARG A 154 -6.59 -20.00 -1.52
CA ARG A 154 -7.27 -20.01 -2.81
C ARG A 154 -7.76 -18.61 -3.19
N LYS A 155 -8.43 -17.91 -2.29
CA LYS A 155 -8.91 -16.53 -2.49
C LYS A 155 -7.76 -15.58 -2.79
N ILE A 156 -6.68 -15.63 -2.01
CA ILE A 156 -5.49 -14.82 -2.22
C ILE A 156 -4.90 -15.05 -3.61
N LYS A 157 -4.72 -16.31 -4.03
CA LYS A 157 -4.18 -16.66 -5.36
C LYS A 157 -5.08 -16.12 -6.48
N GLN A 158 -6.39 -16.28 -6.36
CA GLN A 158 -7.35 -15.80 -7.36
C GLN A 158 -7.34 -14.27 -7.48
N THR A 159 -7.45 -13.57 -6.35
CA THR A 159 -7.44 -12.10 -6.33
C THR A 159 -6.11 -11.53 -6.84
N ARG A 160 -5.00 -12.14 -6.46
CA ARG A 160 -3.67 -11.74 -6.93
C ARG A 160 -3.52 -11.94 -8.44
N SER A 161 -3.99 -13.08 -8.98
CA SER A 161 -4.02 -13.35 -10.42
C SER A 161 -4.87 -12.35 -11.17
N PHE A 162 -6.07 -12.04 -10.66
CA PHE A 162 -6.95 -11.02 -11.21
C PHE A 162 -6.24 -9.64 -11.29
N TRP A 163 -5.58 -9.21 -10.22
CA TRP A 163 -4.86 -7.94 -10.22
C TRP A 163 -3.70 -7.92 -11.21
N ARG A 164 -2.91 -9.00 -11.29
CA ARG A 164 -1.79 -9.14 -12.22
C ARG A 164 -2.24 -9.10 -13.69
N SER A 165 -3.43 -9.55 -14.01
CA SER A 165 -4.00 -9.48 -15.36
C SER A 165 -4.38 -8.06 -15.81
N LYS A 166 -4.48 -7.09 -14.88
CA LYS A 166 -4.87 -5.71 -15.24
C LYS A 166 -3.71 -4.96 -15.90
N PRO A 167 -3.92 -4.26 -17.03
CA PRO A 167 -2.87 -3.50 -17.71
C PRO A 167 -2.17 -2.45 -16.82
N SER A 168 -2.90 -1.87 -15.84
CA SER A 168 -2.34 -0.92 -14.89
C SER A 168 -1.39 -1.54 -13.86
N MET A 169 -1.31 -2.87 -13.81
CA MET A 169 -0.53 -3.67 -12.85
C MET A 169 0.55 -4.52 -13.53
N ASN A 170 0.71 -4.42 -14.85
CA ASN A 170 1.61 -5.28 -15.65
C ASN A 170 3.11 -5.15 -15.31
N LYS A 171 3.50 -4.08 -14.60
CA LYS A 171 4.87 -3.85 -14.13
C LYS A 171 5.16 -4.47 -12.75
N MET A 172 4.19 -5.15 -12.16
CA MET A 172 4.35 -5.83 -10.88
C MET A 172 5.34 -6.99 -11.03
N LYS A 173 6.49 -6.91 -10.33
CA LYS A 173 7.43 -8.02 -10.28
C LYS A 173 6.79 -9.19 -9.56
N SER A 174 6.97 -10.41 -10.11
CA SER A 174 6.56 -11.61 -9.39
C SER A 174 7.55 -11.83 -8.24
N TYR A 175 7.08 -11.80 -7.03
CA TYR A 175 7.77 -12.42 -5.92
C TYR A 175 7.31 -13.89 -5.91
N ASP A 176 8.08 -14.75 -6.58
CA ASP A 176 7.80 -16.19 -6.69
C ASP A 176 8.16 -16.95 -5.40
N THR A 177 7.86 -16.39 -4.24
CA THR A 177 8.21 -16.97 -2.95
C THR A 177 7.10 -17.79 -2.30
N PHE A 178 6.06 -18.14 -3.03
CA PHE A 178 4.99 -19.00 -2.52
C PHE A 178 4.70 -20.15 -3.46
N ASP A 179 5.71 -20.99 -3.72
CA ASP A 179 5.50 -22.38 -4.08
C ASP A 179 5.10 -23.13 -2.80
N VAL A 180 3.78 -23.26 -2.58
CA VAL A 180 3.19 -24.20 -1.64
C VAL A 180 2.14 -25.01 -2.37
#